data_8ddccf095b7993b243e875c0a354f648
#
_entry.id   8ddccf095b7993b243e875c0a354f648
#
_cell.length_a   1.000
_cell.length_b   1.000
_cell.length_c   1.000
_cell.angle_alpha   90.00
_cell.angle_beta   90.00
_cell.angle_gamma   90.00
#
_symmetry.space_group_name_H-M   'P 1'
#
loop_
_entity.id
_entity.type
_entity.pdbx_description
1 polymer ?
#
loop_
_entity_poly.entity_id
_entity_poly.type
_entity_poly.pdbx_seq_one_letter_code
_entity_poly.pdbx_strand_id
1 'polypeptide(L)'
;MDIRKQLIILILVLLCAPVSAQKKEKLITLKFTNIPLSEAMPKVEKQSGYTFFYESQQIDIKQKVSLNVKNETINKTIAALLKGTNVKFEIDATHIILYTGKNNKAISGQPQNISGTVIDESGEPI
;
A
#
# COMPACT_ATOMS: atom_id res chain seq x y z
N MET A 1 34.68 -17.72 40.90
CA MET A 1 33.60 -17.61 39.94
C MET A 1 33.95 -18.33 38.68
N ASP A 2 33.14 -19.27 38.36
CA ASP A 2 33.48 -20.13 37.26
C ASP A 2 33.20 -19.48 35.91
N ILE A 3 34.14 -19.61 35.06
CA ILE A 3 34.00 -19.15 33.68
C ILE A 3 32.76 -19.81 33.04
N ARG A 4 32.47 -21.04 33.47
CA ARG A 4 31.31 -21.76 32.95
C ARG A 4 30.01 -21.04 33.25
N LYS A 5 29.87 -20.52 34.45
CA LYS A 5 28.65 -19.81 34.82
C LYS A 5 28.53 -18.52 34.04
N GLN A 6 29.63 -17.84 33.84
CA GLN A 6 29.63 -16.63 33.06
C GLN A 6 29.33 -16.92 31.60
N LEU A 7 29.84 -18.01 31.09
CA LEU A 7 29.57 -18.41 29.73
C LEU A 7 28.10 -18.76 29.54
N ILE A 8 27.53 -19.46 30.52
CA ILE A 8 26.12 -19.82 30.44
C ILE A 8 25.25 -18.57 30.50
N ILE A 9 25.60 -17.63 31.35
CA ILE A 9 24.85 -16.38 31.44
C ILE A 9 24.95 -15.60 30.12
N LEU A 10 26.12 -15.60 29.53
CA LEU A 10 26.31 -14.91 28.25
C LEU A 10 25.49 -15.55 27.16
N ILE A 11 25.46 -16.86 27.11
CA ILE A 11 24.67 -17.59 26.14
C ILE A 11 23.19 -17.33 26.37
N LEU A 12 22.78 -17.29 27.60
CA LEU A 12 21.40 -17.03 27.97
C LEU A 12 20.97 -15.63 27.51
N VAL A 13 21.86 -14.66 27.70
CA VAL A 13 21.59 -13.30 27.27
C VAL A 13 21.48 -13.23 25.75
N LEU A 14 22.29 -13.97 25.05
CA LEU A 14 22.23 -14.02 23.60
C LEU A 14 20.92 -14.64 23.11
N LEU A 15 20.44 -15.65 23.82
CA LEU A 15 19.19 -16.30 23.48
C LEU A 15 17.99 -15.44 23.80
N CYS A 16 18.14 -14.52 24.72
CA CYS A 16 17.07 -13.62 25.08
C CYS A 16 17.03 -12.38 24.19
N ALA A 17 17.90 -12.30 23.20
CA ALA A 17 17.84 -11.21 22.27
C ALA A 17 16.47 -11.21 21.59
N PRO A 18 15.76 -10.12 21.66
CA PRO A 18 14.44 -10.08 21.06
C PRO A 18 14.56 -10.34 19.58
N VAL A 19 14.02 -11.44 19.17
CA VAL A 19 13.83 -11.66 17.76
C VAL A 19 12.72 -10.71 17.40
N SER A 20 13.07 -9.52 17.06
CA SER A 20 12.07 -8.62 16.57
C SER A 20 11.53 -9.24 15.30
N ALA A 21 10.34 -9.72 15.41
CA ALA A 21 9.62 -10.23 14.27
C ALA A 21 9.30 -9.03 13.39
N GLN A 22 10.29 -8.50 12.77
CA GLN A 22 10.09 -7.42 11.85
C GLN A 22 9.52 -8.00 10.59
N LYS A 23 8.35 -7.53 10.28
CA LYS A 23 7.74 -7.80 9.01
C LYS A 23 8.71 -7.29 7.95
N LYS A 24 9.36 -8.21 7.32
CA LYS A 24 10.29 -7.86 6.27
C LYS A 24 9.50 -7.35 5.10
N GLU A 25 9.57 -6.08 4.86
CA GLU A 25 8.88 -5.48 3.74
C GLU A 25 9.55 -5.92 2.46
N LYS A 26 8.74 -6.38 1.52
CA LYS A 26 9.26 -6.84 0.25
C LYS A 26 9.68 -5.64 -0.59
N LEU A 27 10.91 -5.66 -1.03
CA LEU A 27 11.44 -4.57 -1.84
C LEU A 27 11.16 -4.84 -3.31
N ILE A 28 10.99 -3.78 -4.05
CA ILE A 28 10.55 -3.85 -5.44
C ILE A 28 11.63 -3.29 -6.34
N THR A 29 11.93 -4.01 -7.41
CA THR A 29 12.84 -3.56 -8.44
C THR A 29 12.12 -3.70 -9.78
N LEU A 30 11.76 -2.57 -10.37
CA LEU A 30 11.02 -2.54 -11.62
C LEU A 30 11.48 -1.35 -12.44
N LYS A 31 11.52 -1.56 -13.75
CA LYS A 31 11.84 -0.50 -14.66
C LYS A 31 11.00 -0.65 -15.93
N PHE A 32 10.26 0.38 -16.27
CA PHE A 32 9.57 0.45 -17.55
C PHE A 32 9.33 1.91 -17.88
N THR A 33 9.09 2.16 -19.15
CA THR A 33 8.97 3.52 -19.64
C THR A 33 7.76 3.64 -20.54
N ASN A 34 6.91 4.62 -20.23
CA ASN A 34 5.83 5.03 -21.14
C ASN A 34 4.90 3.88 -21.51
N ILE A 35 4.42 3.15 -20.53
CA ILE A 35 3.43 2.10 -20.75
C ILE A 35 2.12 2.50 -20.07
N PRO A 36 0.99 1.98 -20.53
CA PRO A 36 -0.28 2.31 -19.90
C PRO A 36 -0.32 1.86 -18.45
N LEU A 37 -1.02 2.60 -17.63
CA LEU A 37 -1.17 2.24 -16.22
C LEU A 37 -1.77 0.85 -16.09
N SER A 38 -2.67 0.48 -17.00
CA SER A 38 -3.27 -0.85 -16.98
C SER A 38 -2.25 -1.96 -17.16
N GLU A 39 -1.13 -1.64 -17.79
CA GLU A 39 -0.05 -2.60 -17.97
C GLU A 39 0.93 -2.56 -16.81
N ALA A 40 1.10 -1.37 -16.25
CA ALA A 40 2.03 -1.18 -15.16
C ALA A 40 1.55 -1.84 -13.87
N MET A 41 0.27 -1.75 -13.59
CA MET A 41 -0.29 -2.28 -12.35
C MET A 41 -0.02 -3.77 -12.17
N PRO A 42 -0.27 -4.64 -13.16
CA PRO A 42 0.03 -6.06 -12.97
C PRO A 42 1.49 -6.34 -12.71
N LYS A 43 2.36 -5.55 -13.28
CA LYS A 43 3.79 -5.73 -13.06
C LYS A 43 4.16 -5.46 -11.61
N VAL A 44 3.55 -4.43 -11.03
CA VAL A 44 3.78 -4.12 -9.62
C VAL A 44 3.13 -5.18 -8.73
N GLU A 45 1.93 -5.61 -9.07
CA GLU A 45 1.24 -6.64 -8.31
C GLU A 45 2.06 -7.93 -8.25
N LYS A 46 2.61 -8.31 -9.37
CA LYS A 46 3.38 -9.53 -9.45
C LYS A 46 4.63 -9.48 -8.58
N GLN A 47 5.29 -8.34 -8.55
CA GLN A 47 6.50 -8.19 -7.76
C GLN A 47 6.23 -8.01 -6.28
N SER A 48 5.18 -7.30 -5.96
CA SER A 48 4.94 -6.87 -4.58
C SER A 48 4.03 -7.81 -3.80
N GLY A 49 3.17 -8.52 -4.48
CA GLY A 49 2.13 -9.29 -3.82
C GLY A 49 0.94 -8.46 -3.38
N TYR A 50 0.95 -7.18 -3.72
CA TYR A 50 -0.18 -6.30 -3.43
C TYR A 50 -1.16 -6.34 -4.59
N THR A 51 -2.38 -5.89 -4.33
CA THR A 51 -3.43 -5.85 -5.35
C THR A 51 -3.97 -4.44 -5.44
N PHE A 52 -4.14 -3.95 -6.66
CA PHE A 52 -4.69 -2.63 -6.90
C PHE A 52 -6.21 -2.66 -6.90
N PHE A 53 -6.80 -1.65 -6.28
CA PHE A 53 -8.24 -1.43 -6.29
C PHE A 53 -8.50 -0.01 -6.75
N TYR A 54 -9.41 0.15 -7.69
CA TYR A 54 -9.73 1.47 -8.21
C TYR A 54 -11.06 1.41 -8.94
N GLU A 55 -11.65 2.58 -9.12
CA GLU A 55 -12.85 2.69 -9.93
C GLU A 55 -12.46 3.14 -11.33
N SER A 56 -12.83 2.33 -12.29
CA SER A 56 -12.42 2.59 -13.67
C SER A 56 -12.95 3.91 -14.22
N GLN A 57 -14.02 4.43 -13.63
CA GLN A 57 -14.56 5.71 -14.06
C GLN A 57 -13.78 6.89 -13.53
N GLN A 58 -13.02 6.67 -12.46
CA GLN A 58 -12.25 7.75 -11.85
C GLN A 58 -10.80 7.74 -12.26
N ILE A 59 -10.28 6.59 -12.58
CA ILE A 59 -8.86 6.42 -12.86
C ILE A 59 -8.68 6.12 -14.34
N ASP A 60 -7.90 6.96 -15.00
CA ASP A 60 -7.58 6.73 -16.40
C ASP A 60 -6.43 5.74 -16.47
N ILE A 61 -6.77 4.48 -16.72
CA ILE A 61 -5.77 3.42 -16.77
C ILE A 61 -5.04 3.37 -18.12
N LYS A 62 -5.46 4.18 -19.07
CA LYS A 62 -4.78 4.26 -20.36
C LYS A 62 -3.64 5.25 -20.34
N GLN A 63 -3.57 6.11 -19.34
CA GLN A 63 -2.49 7.09 -19.27
C GLN A 63 -1.15 6.39 -19.13
N LYS A 64 -0.14 6.98 -19.73
CA LYS A 64 1.18 6.38 -19.75
C LYS A 64 1.93 6.73 -18.46
N VAL A 65 2.63 5.74 -17.96
CA VAL A 65 3.43 5.92 -16.75
C VAL A 65 4.79 5.28 -16.96
N SER A 66 5.74 5.72 -16.16
CA SER A 66 7.09 5.18 -16.18
C SER A 66 7.51 4.90 -14.75
N LEU A 67 8.38 3.92 -14.59
CA LEU A 67 8.86 3.57 -13.28
C LEU A 67 10.29 3.09 -13.38
N ASN A 68 11.10 3.52 -12.44
CA ASN A 68 12.48 3.07 -12.34
C ASN A 68 12.84 3.03 -10.87
N VAL A 69 12.64 1.88 -10.25
CA VAL A 69 12.92 1.70 -8.84
C VAL A 69 13.80 0.48 -8.65
N LYS A 70 14.65 0.55 -7.65
CA LYS A 70 15.55 -0.54 -7.31
C LYS A 70 15.57 -0.69 -5.81
N ASN A 71 15.13 -1.86 -5.34
CA ASN A 71 15.08 -2.17 -3.91
C ASN A 71 14.33 -1.10 -3.12
N GLU A 72 13.14 -0.75 -3.61
CA GLU A 72 12.33 0.27 -2.96
C GLU A 72 11.12 -0.34 -2.28
N THR A 73 10.62 0.36 -1.28
CA THR A 73 9.41 -0.07 -0.60
C THR A 73 8.21 0.12 -1.51
N ILE A 74 7.11 -0.54 -1.14
CA ILE A 74 5.89 -0.42 -1.93
C ILE A 74 5.40 1.03 -1.94
N ASN A 75 5.50 1.72 -0.82
CA ASN A 75 5.08 3.11 -0.74
C ASN A 75 5.83 3.98 -1.73
N LYS A 76 7.15 3.86 -1.74
CA LYS A 76 7.97 4.67 -2.64
C LYS A 76 7.76 4.26 -4.08
N THR A 77 7.54 2.97 -4.31
CA THR A 77 7.31 2.46 -5.66
C THR A 77 6.02 3.04 -6.24
N ILE A 78 4.94 3.02 -5.46
CA ILE A 78 3.66 3.54 -5.94
C ILE A 78 3.73 5.06 -6.08
N ALA A 79 4.40 5.74 -5.17
CA ALA A 79 4.57 7.18 -5.28
C ALA A 79 5.31 7.55 -6.56
N ALA A 80 6.34 6.78 -6.91
CA ALA A 80 7.08 7.02 -8.15
C ALA A 80 6.24 6.69 -9.37
N LEU A 81 5.45 5.62 -9.28
CA LEU A 81 4.59 5.20 -10.39
C LEU A 81 3.57 6.27 -10.75
N LEU A 82 2.96 6.86 -9.73
CA LEU A 82 1.89 7.83 -9.91
C LEU A 82 2.36 9.26 -10.00
N LYS A 83 3.66 9.46 -10.00
CA LYS A 83 4.22 10.80 -10.10
C LYS A 83 3.81 11.43 -11.43
N GLY A 84 3.35 12.67 -11.35
CA GLY A 84 2.91 13.36 -12.55
C GLY A 84 1.46 13.08 -12.93
N THR A 85 0.79 12.20 -12.21
CA THR A 85 -0.62 11.95 -12.43
C THR A 85 -1.43 12.62 -11.35
N ASN A 86 -2.75 12.68 -11.57
CA ASN A 86 -3.64 13.18 -10.53
C ASN A 86 -4.16 12.08 -9.62
N VAL A 87 -3.58 10.90 -9.73
CA VAL A 87 -4.00 9.74 -8.95
C VAL A 87 -3.28 9.72 -7.62
N LYS A 88 -4.03 9.47 -6.57
CA LYS A 88 -3.50 9.30 -5.22
C LYS A 88 -3.71 7.87 -4.79
N PHE A 89 -3.03 7.47 -3.74
CA PHE A 89 -3.14 6.10 -3.29
C PHE A 89 -3.12 5.99 -1.79
N GLU A 90 -3.67 4.90 -1.32
CA GLU A 90 -3.67 4.54 0.08
C GLU A 90 -3.39 3.05 0.16
N ILE A 91 -2.60 2.64 1.13
CA ILE A 91 -2.29 1.22 1.29
C ILE A 91 -2.96 0.71 2.55
N ASP A 92 -3.77 -0.33 2.37
CA ASP A 92 -4.47 -0.97 3.47
C ASP A 92 -4.18 -2.46 3.37
N ALA A 93 -3.45 -2.99 4.36
CA ALA A 93 -3.02 -4.38 4.36
C ALA A 93 -2.21 -4.67 3.08
N THR A 94 -2.72 -5.50 2.19
CA THR A 94 -2.05 -5.81 0.92
C THR A 94 -2.77 -5.17 -0.26
N HIS A 95 -3.62 -4.18 0.02
CA HIS A 95 -4.39 -3.53 -1.03
C HIS A 95 -3.88 -2.13 -1.28
N ILE A 96 -3.75 -1.78 -2.54
CA ILE A 96 -3.36 -0.44 -2.96
C ILE A 96 -4.58 0.20 -3.58
N ILE A 97 -5.14 1.17 -2.88
CA ILE A 97 -6.39 1.80 -3.29
C ILE A 97 -6.05 3.10 -4.01
N LEU A 98 -6.46 3.18 -5.27
CA LEU A 98 -6.21 4.36 -6.09
C LEU A 98 -7.46 5.22 -6.13
N TYR A 99 -7.27 6.53 -6.02
CA TYR A 99 -8.37 7.48 -6.06
C TYR A 99 -7.88 8.80 -6.59
N THR A 100 -8.81 9.66 -6.95
CA THR A 100 -8.47 11.02 -7.33
C THR A 100 -8.93 11.96 -6.23
N GLY A 101 -8.45 13.19 -6.27
CA GLY A 101 -8.74 14.13 -5.20
C GLY A 101 -10.22 14.40 -4.96
N LYS A 102 -11.04 14.04 -5.92
CA LYS A 102 -12.48 14.33 -5.79
C LYS A 102 -13.21 13.36 -4.88
N ASN A 103 -12.78 12.11 -4.82
CA ASN A 103 -13.50 11.09 -4.08
C ASN A 103 -12.57 10.23 -3.26
N ASN A 104 -11.74 10.89 -2.49
CA ASN A 104 -10.71 10.16 -1.80
C ASN A 104 -11.20 9.23 -0.71
N LYS A 105 -12.46 9.33 -0.33
CA LYS A 105 -12.98 8.46 0.71
C LYS A 105 -13.91 7.38 0.21
N ALA A 106 -14.19 7.38 -1.05
CA ALA A 106 -15.22 6.49 -1.58
C ALA A 106 -14.86 5.03 -1.45
N ILE A 107 -13.58 4.73 -1.48
CA ILE A 107 -13.14 3.34 -1.54
C ILE A 107 -12.69 2.81 -0.20
N SER A 108 -12.68 3.65 0.80
CA SER A 108 -12.12 3.24 2.07
C SER A 108 -13.00 2.28 2.86
N GLY A 109 -14.02 1.77 2.24
CA GLY A 109 -14.88 0.82 2.92
C GLY A 109 -15.65 1.39 4.06
N GLN A 110 -15.64 2.67 4.25
CA GLN A 110 -16.43 3.28 5.25
C GLN A 110 -17.83 3.36 4.79
N PRO A 111 -18.76 2.77 5.51
CA PRO A 111 -20.15 2.94 5.16
C PRO A 111 -20.46 4.37 5.47
N GLN A 112 -20.46 5.15 4.56
CA GLN A 112 -20.76 6.46 4.84
C GLN A 112 -22.10 6.64 5.20
N ASN A 113 -22.46 6.62 5.57
CA ASN A 113 -23.60 6.85 5.71
C ASN A 113 -24.06 7.87 5.13
N ILE A 114 -24.31 7.81 4.75
CA ILE A 114 -24.49 8.52 4.25
C ILE A 114 -25.26 9.06 4.44
N SER A 115 -25.71 9.26 4.66
CA SER A 115 -26.36 9.69 4.84
C SER A 115 -26.82 10.28 4.79
N GLY A 116 -27.12 10.46 4.83
CA GLY A 116 -27.69 10.84 4.76
C GLY A 116 -28.32 11.20 4.68
N THR A 117 -28.62 11.21 4.67
CA THR A 117 -29.28 11.45 4.54
C THR A 117 -30.08 11.45 4.47
N VAL A 118 -30.35 11.35 4.59
CA VAL A 118 -31.06 11.15 4.53
C VAL A 118 -31.90 11.42 4.74
N ILE A 119 -32.23 11.70 4.89
CA ILE A 119 -32.94 11.89 5.10
C ILE A 119 -33.84 11.94 4.91
N ASP A 120 -34.26 12.08 4.95
CA ASP A 120 -35.02 12.06 4.89
C ASP A 120 -35.84 12.22 4.56
N GLU A 121 -36.10 12.22 4.45
CA GLU A 121 -36.75 12.31 4.26
C GLU A 121 -37.40 12.70 4.46
N SER A 122 -37.94 12.86 4.71
CA SER A 122 -38.48 13.16 5.10
C SER A 122 -38.29 13.40 5.55
N GLY A 123 -38.20 13.35 5.72
CA GLY A 123 -37.85 13.38 6.24
C GLY A 123 -37.48 13.14 6.70
N GLU A 124 -37.65 13.18 6.83
CA GLU A 124 -37.31 12.82 7.32
C GLU A 124 -36.77 12.17 7.51
N PRO A 125 -36.85 12.32 7.75
CA PRO A 125 -36.21 11.69 7.93
C PRO A 125 -36.03 11.04 7.96
N ILE A 126 -36.09 10.96 8.19
CA ILE A 126 -35.88 10.34 8.23
C ILE A 126 -35.70 10.02 8.29
#